data_6f5807d91f146add0d96eb29b28d4e0d
#
_entry.id   6f5807d91f146add0d96eb29b28d4e0d
#
_cell.length_a   1.000
_cell.length_b   1.000
_cell.length_c   1.000
_cell.angle_alpha   90.00
_cell.angle_beta   90.00
_cell.angle_gamma   90.00
#
_symmetry.space_group_name_H-M   'P 1'
#
loop_
_entity.id
_entity.type
_entity.pdbx_description
1 polymer ?
#
loop_
_entity_poly.entity_id
_entity_poly.type
_entity_poly.pdbx_seq_one_letter_code
_entity_poly.pdbx_strand_id
1 'polypeptide(L)'
;MAALSLKGVRKSYDGKQHVLHGIDVEIADGEFIVLVGPSGCGKSTLLRMIAGLETVTDGEIAIGDRVVNTLEPKDRDIAMVFQNYALYPHMTVAQNMGYGLKIRGIERATIDARVAAAAKILELEPLLARRPRELSGGQRQRVAMGRAIVREPSVFLFDEPLSNLDAKLRVQMRLEIQRLHARLATR
;
A
#
# COMPACT_ATOMS: atom_id res chain seq x y z
N MET A 1 -4.58 8.82 9.52
CA MET A 1 -4.31 8.83 8.05
C MET A 1 -4.28 10.29 7.62
N ALA A 2 -4.07 10.62 6.38
CA ALA A 2 -4.04 12.01 5.91
C ALA A 2 -4.91 12.17 4.66
N ALA A 3 -5.42 13.38 4.41
CA ALA A 3 -6.08 13.71 3.15
C ALA A 3 -5.11 13.58 1.97
N LEU A 4 -5.63 13.24 0.78
CA LEU A 4 -4.85 13.17 -0.46
C LEU A 4 -5.55 14.02 -1.52
N SER A 5 -4.82 14.98 -2.09
CA SER A 5 -5.29 15.87 -3.15
C SER A 5 -4.50 15.63 -4.44
N LEU A 6 -5.21 15.50 -5.54
CA LEU A 6 -4.69 15.43 -6.89
C LEU A 6 -5.30 16.59 -7.68
N LYS A 7 -4.46 17.46 -8.29
CA LYS A 7 -4.89 18.64 -9.05
C LYS A 7 -4.28 18.62 -10.44
N GLY A 8 -5.10 18.42 -11.47
CA GLY A 8 -4.70 18.42 -12.86
C GLY A 8 -3.61 17.41 -13.20
N VAL A 9 -3.52 16.28 -12.48
CA VAL A 9 -2.40 15.33 -12.56
C VAL A 9 -2.36 14.67 -13.93
N ARG A 10 -1.24 14.81 -14.65
CA ARG A 10 -1.01 14.27 -15.99
C ARG A 10 0.24 13.42 -16.05
N LYS A 11 0.23 12.41 -16.92
CA LYS A 11 1.40 11.58 -17.21
C LYS A 11 1.57 11.36 -18.71
N SER A 12 2.75 11.67 -19.20
CA SER A 12 3.24 11.27 -20.53
C SER A 12 4.63 10.65 -20.36
N TYR A 13 4.92 9.59 -21.13
CA TYR A 13 6.24 8.94 -21.14
C TYR A 13 7.12 9.43 -22.30
N ASP A 14 6.50 9.87 -23.40
CA ASP A 14 7.17 10.30 -24.62
C ASP A 14 7.01 11.81 -24.91
N GLY A 15 6.32 12.52 -24.02
CA GLY A 15 5.99 13.94 -24.20
C GLY A 15 4.90 14.21 -25.25
N LYS A 16 4.36 13.17 -25.91
CA LYS A 16 3.36 13.30 -26.99
C LYS A 16 2.00 12.74 -26.59
N GLN A 17 1.99 11.51 -26.02
CA GLN A 17 0.76 10.86 -25.60
C GLN A 17 0.61 10.87 -24.09
N HIS A 18 -0.54 11.31 -23.62
CA HIS A 18 -0.88 11.24 -22.21
C HIS A 18 -1.51 9.89 -21.84
N VAL A 19 -0.97 9.24 -20.82
CA VAL A 19 -1.56 8.07 -20.17
C VAL A 19 -2.61 8.52 -19.14
N LEU A 20 -2.37 9.69 -18.51
CA LEU A 20 -3.33 10.37 -17.62
C LEU A 20 -3.55 11.79 -18.14
N HIS A 21 -4.81 12.19 -18.23
CA HIS A 21 -5.26 13.39 -18.98
C HIS A 21 -5.71 14.57 -18.09
N GLY A 22 -5.22 14.65 -16.87
CA GLY A 22 -5.65 15.64 -15.88
C GLY A 22 -6.64 15.02 -14.92
N ILE A 23 -6.12 14.49 -13.81
CA ILE A 23 -6.92 13.89 -12.75
C ILE A 23 -7.07 14.90 -11.63
N ASP A 24 -8.31 15.21 -11.28
CA ASP A 24 -8.69 16.06 -10.16
C ASP A 24 -9.47 15.21 -9.16
N VAL A 25 -8.94 14.99 -7.97
CA VAL A 25 -9.57 14.19 -6.90
C VAL A 25 -9.16 14.75 -5.55
N GLU A 26 -10.13 14.97 -4.68
CA GLU A 26 -9.92 15.26 -3.26
C GLU A 26 -10.41 14.06 -2.44
N ILE A 27 -9.54 13.51 -1.62
CA ILE A 27 -9.79 12.36 -0.75
C ILE A 27 -9.63 12.81 0.69
N ALA A 28 -10.69 12.72 1.47
CA ALA A 28 -10.66 13.12 2.87
C ALA A 28 -9.82 12.16 3.72
N ASP A 29 -9.38 12.63 4.88
CA ASP A 29 -8.72 11.77 5.87
C ASP A 29 -9.63 10.58 6.25
N GLY A 30 -9.06 9.37 6.20
CA GLY A 30 -9.78 8.14 6.50
C GLY A 30 -10.77 7.67 5.41
N GLU A 31 -10.83 8.32 4.27
CA GLU A 31 -11.71 7.90 3.17
C GLU A 31 -11.14 6.68 2.42
N PHE A 32 -12.03 5.79 1.97
CA PHE A 32 -11.69 4.61 1.17
C PHE A 32 -12.14 4.79 -0.28
N ILE A 33 -11.18 4.91 -1.19
CA ILE A 33 -11.42 5.13 -2.62
C ILE A 33 -11.07 3.88 -3.43
N VAL A 34 -11.89 3.56 -4.42
CA VAL A 34 -11.65 2.47 -5.38
C VAL A 34 -11.51 3.04 -6.79
N LEU A 35 -10.35 2.79 -7.40
CA LEU A 35 -10.11 3.13 -8.80
C LEU A 35 -10.67 2.03 -9.71
N VAL A 36 -11.63 2.36 -10.56
CA VAL A 36 -12.27 1.43 -11.50
C VAL A 36 -11.97 1.87 -12.93
N GLY A 37 -11.70 0.89 -13.78
CA GLY A 37 -11.44 1.14 -15.22
C GLY A 37 -10.83 -0.08 -15.90
N PRO A 38 -10.82 -0.11 -17.25
CA PRO A 38 -10.26 -1.22 -18.03
C PRO A 38 -8.75 -1.39 -17.79
N SER A 39 -8.21 -2.53 -18.19
CA SER A 39 -6.76 -2.76 -18.15
C SER A 39 -6.05 -1.71 -19.02
N GLY A 40 -4.93 -1.18 -18.52
CA GLY A 40 -4.13 -0.19 -19.25
C GLY A 40 -4.62 1.26 -19.15
N CYS A 41 -5.73 1.58 -18.47
CA CYS A 41 -6.22 2.96 -18.34
C CYS A 41 -5.44 3.86 -17.35
N GLY A 42 -4.29 3.41 -16.83
CA GLY A 42 -3.41 4.23 -16.00
C GLY A 42 -3.60 4.10 -14.48
N LYS A 43 -4.43 3.18 -13.95
CA LYS A 43 -4.63 2.99 -12.50
C LYS A 43 -3.33 2.78 -11.73
N SER A 44 -2.54 1.79 -12.15
CA SER A 44 -1.25 1.50 -11.51
C SER A 44 -0.24 2.63 -11.69
N THR A 45 -0.30 3.35 -12.82
CA THR A 45 0.52 4.55 -13.06
C THR A 45 0.18 5.63 -12.05
N LEU A 46 -1.10 5.91 -11.82
CA LEU A 46 -1.55 6.89 -10.83
C LEU A 46 -1.09 6.50 -9.42
N LEU A 47 -1.31 5.24 -9.01
CA LEU A 47 -0.86 4.76 -7.70
C LEU A 47 0.66 4.89 -7.53
N ARG A 48 1.44 4.57 -8.57
CA ARG A 48 2.91 4.73 -8.55
C ARG A 48 3.34 6.18 -8.49
N MET A 49 2.64 7.11 -9.13
CA MET A 49 2.90 8.53 -9.03
C MET A 49 2.63 9.05 -7.61
N ILE A 50 1.54 8.65 -6.98
CA ILE A 50 1.26 8.97 -5.58
C ILE A 50 2.36 8.39 -4.68
N ALA A 51 2.81 7.17 -4.96
CA ALA A 51 3.88 6.51 -4.22
C ALA A 51 5.28 7.12 -4.45
N GLY A 52 5.47 7.96 -5.48
CA GLY A 52 6.77 8.49 -5.88
C GLY A 52 7.64 7.50 -6.64
N LEU A 53 7.06 6.39 -7.09
CA LEU A 53 7.72 5.38 -7.92
C LEU A 53 7.68 5.74 -9.40
N GLU A 54 6.92 6.78 -9.74
CA GLU A 54 6.77 7.33 -11.07
C GLU A 54 6.66 8.86 -10.98
N THR A 55 7.25 9.58 -11.93
CA THR A 55 7.24 11.04 -11.96
C THR A 55 5.94 11.58 -12.51
N VAL A 56 5.47 12.71 -11.98
CA VAL A 56 4.35 13.48 -12.51
C VAL A 56 4.86 14.33 -13.68
N THR A 57 4.13 14.36 -14.80
CA THR A 57 4.48 15.23 -15.94
C THR A 57 3.97 16.64 -15.71
N ASP A 58 2.72 16.77 -15.21
CA ASP A 58 2.07 18.05 -14.92
C ASP A 58 1.03 17.85 -13.82
N GLY A 59 0.66 18.93 -13.12
CA GLY A 59 -0.27 18.89 -11.99
C GLY A 59 0.44 18.67 -10.66
N GLU A 60 -0.37 18.53 -9.61
CA GLU A 60 0.10 18.48 -8.22
C GLU A 60 -0.49 17.30 -7.46
N ILE A 61 0.32 16.64 -6.64
CA ILE A 61 -0.08 15.64 -5.67
C ILE A 61 0.30 16.15 -4.29
N ALA A 62 -0.67 16.24 -3.37
CA ALA A 62 -0.44 16.64 -1.98
C ALA A 62 -0.96 15.55 -1.02
N ILE A 63 -0.20 15.29 0.05
CA ILE A 63 -0.57 14.43 1.17
C ILE A 63 -0.65 15.30 2.43
N GLY A 64 -1.84 15.43 3.02
CA GLY A 64 -2.12 16.48 3.98
C GLY A 64 -1.85 17.84 3.36
N ASP A 65 -1.12 18.69 4.09
CA ASP A 65 -0.75 20.04 3.62
C ASP A 65 0.55 20.08 2.80
N ARG A 66 1.12 18.92 2.44
CA ARG A 66 2.44 18.84 1.82
C ARG A 66 2.36 18.35 0.38
N VAL A 67 2.84 19.16 -0.57
CA VAL A 67 3.07 18.74 -1.96
C VAL A 67 4.23 17.74 -2.02
N VAL A 68 4.01 16.59 -2.69
CA VAL A 68 4.94 15.46 -2.68
C VAL A 68 5.58 15.16 -4.04
N ASN A 69 5.32 15.97 -5.08
CA ASN A 69 5.80 15.71 -6.44
C ASN A 69 7.30 15.42 -6.53
N THR A 70 8.11 16.17 -5.79
CA THR A 70 9.59 16.09 -5.80
C THR A 70 10.17 15.20 -4.70
N LEU A 71 9.31 14.65 -3.82
CA LEU A 71 9.75 13.82 -2.72
C LEU A 71 9.99 12.38 -3.17
N GLU A 72 11.07 11.78 -2.63
CA GLU A 72 11.33 10.36 -2.81
C GLU A 72 10.27 9.50 -2.08
N PRO A 73 10.03 8.25 -2.53
CA PRO A 73 9.03 7.36 -1.93
C PRO A 73 9.16 7.19 -0.41
N LYS A 74 10.41 7.18 0.11
CA LYS A 74 10.69 7.03 1.55
C LYS A 74 10.19 8.20 2.40
N ASP A 75 10.07 9.40 1.78
CA ASP A 75 9.77 10.67 2.46
C ASP A 75 8.28 11.06 2.35
N ARG A 76 7.46 10.25 1.65
CA ARG A 76 6.03 10.51 1.41
C ARG A 76 5.09 9.97 2.49
N ASP A 77 5.61 9.23 3.47
CA ASP A 77 4.83 8.57 4.53
C ASP A 77 3.66 7.73 4.01
N ILE A 78 3.90 6.97 2.93
CA ILE A 78 2.93 6.06 2.33
C ILE A 78 3.36 4.60 2.49
N ALA A 79 2.41 3.68 2.39
CA ALA A 79 2.69 2.27 2.20
C ALA A 79 1.93 1.72 0.99
N MET A 80 2.63 0.97 0.15
CA MET A 80 2.05 0.36 -1.05
C MET A 80 2.11 -1.15 -0.97
N VAL A 81 0.98 -1.79 -1.25
CA VAL A 81 0.84 -3.24 -1.42
C VAL A 81 0.79 -3.53 -2.91
N PHE A 82 1.80 -4.26 -3.40
CA PHE A 82 1.94 -4.60 -4.82
C PHE A 82 1.16 -5.86 -5.17
N GLN A 83 0.77 -6.00 -6.43
CA GLN A 83 0.08 -7.15 -7.01
C GLN A 83 0.82 -8.48 -6.77
N ASN A 84 2.14 -8.49 -6.78
CA ASN A 84 2.99 -9.68 -6.58
C ASN A 84 3.44 -9.87 -5.12
N TYR A 85 2.81 -9.14 -4.16
CA TYR A 85 3.11 -9.14 -2.73
C TYR A 85 4.53 -8.69 -2.34
N ALA A 86 5.51 -8.77 -3.22
CA ALA A 86 6.92 -8.36 -3.06
C ALA A 86 7.55 -8.83 -1.71
N LEU A 87 7.25 -10.07 -1.27
CA LEU A 87 7.80 -10.63 -0.04
C LEU A 87 9.25 -11.07 -0.24
N TYR A 88 10.07 -10.89 0.77
CA TYR A 88 11.45 -11.40 0.83
C TYR A 88 11.43 -12.91 1.08
N PRO A 89 11.82 -13.76 0.12
CA PRO A 89 11.61 -15.22 0.22
C PRO A 89 12.48 -15.90 1.29
N HIS A 90 13.60 -15.30 1.64
CA HIS A 90 14.56 -15.80 2.64
C HIS A 90 14.21 -15.39 4.08
N MET A 91 13.28 -14.45 4.26
CA MET A 91 12.83 -13.95 5.56
C MET A 91 11.59 -14.69 6.05
N THR A 92 11.43 -14.80 7.36
CA THR A 92 10.17 -15.26 7.98
C THR A 92 9.08 -14.20 7.83
N VAL A 93 7.83 -14.56 8.17
CA VAL A 93 6.69 -13.62 8.22
C VAL A 93 7.00 -12.44 9.13
N ALA A 94 7.43 -12.71 10.37
CA ALA A 94 7.79 -11.65 11.33
C ALA A 94 8.89 -10.72 10.77
N GLN A 95 9.93 -11.30 10.18
CA GLN A 95 11.03 -10.53 9.57
C GLN A 95 10.53 -9.70 8.37
N ASN A 96 9.68 -10.28 7.50
CA ASN A 96 9.07 -9.54 6.39
C ASN A 96 8.30 -8.33 6.89
N MET A 97 7.45 -8.50 7.91
CA MET A 97 6.64 -7.41 8.47
C MET A 97 7.51 -6.32 9.10
N GLY A 98 8.51 -6.70 9.91
CA GLY A 98 9.34 -5.74 10.66
C GLY A 98 10.48 -5.10 9.86
N TYR A 99 10.79 -5.59 8.65
CA TYR A 99 11.99 -5.19 7.92
C TYR A 99 12.08 -3.69 7.62
N GLY A 100 10.96 -3.08 7.21
CA GLY A 100 10.92 -1.64 6.92
C GLY A 100 11.20 -0.77 8.14
N LEU A 101 10.76 -1.19 9.32
CA LEU A 101 11.05 -0.51 10.60
C LEU A 101 12.53 -0.68 10.99
N LYS A 102 13.08 -1.89 10.76
CA LYS A 102 14.48 -2.18 11.03
C LYS A 102 15.43 -1.28 10.22
N ILE A 103 15.14 -1.07 8.92
CA ILE A 103 15.95 -0.17 8.06
C ILE A 103 15.88 1.28 8.55
N ARG A 104 14.76 1.70 9.13
CA ARG A 104 14.59 3.03 9.73
C ARG A 104 15.28 3.18 11.10
N GLY A 105 15.94 2.17 11.59
CA GLY A 105 16.64 2.19 12.88
C GLY A 105 15.73 2.14 14.10
N ILE A 106 14.46 1.70 13.93
CA ILE A 106 13.53 1.56 15.05
C ILE A 106 14.01 0.44 15.99
N GLU A 107 13.88 0.67 17.28
CA GLU A 107 14.26 -0.27 18.32
C GLU A 107 13.52 -1.61 18.18
N ARG A 108 14.24 -2.72 18.43
CA ARG A 108 13.71 -4.08 18.26
C ARG A 108 12.46 -4.35 19.08
N ALA A 109 12.41 -3.91 20.33
CA ALA A 109 11.22 -4.10 21.17
C ALA A 109 9.97 -3.44 20.57
N THR A 110 10.10 -2.25 19.99
CA THR A 110 9.04 -1.53 19.29
C THR A 110 8.64 -2.29 18.02
N ILE A 111 9.60 -2.81 17.25
CA ILE A 111 9.32 -3.61 16.04
C ILE A 111 8.52 -4.85 16.43
N ASP A 112 8.97 -5.60 17.44
CA ASP A 112 8.33 -6.83 17.87
C ASP A 112 6.89 -6.57 18.36
N ALA A 113 6.66 -5.48 19.10
CA ALA A 113 5.33 -5.07 19.55
C ALA A 113 4.40 -4.71 18.38
N ARG A 114 4.86 -3.91 17.40
CA ARG A 114 4.07 -3.53 16.23
C ARG A 114 3.78 -4.74 15.33
N VAL A 115 4.75 -5.64 15.14
CA VAL A 115 4.55 -6.89 14.39
C VAL A 115 3.52 -7.77 15.08
N ALA A 116 3.58 -7.94 16.40
CA ALA A 116 2.60 -8.73 17.14
C ALA A 116 1.17 -8.14 17.01
N ALA A 117 1.04 -6.83 17.16
CA ALA A 117 -0.26 -6.13 17.01
C ALA A 117 -0.84 -6.32 15.60
N ALA A 118 -0.04 -6.14 14.55
CA ALA A 118 -0.47 -6.32 13.17
C ALA A 118 -0.77 -7.80 12.87
N ALA A 119 0.02 -8.74 13.38
CA ALA A 119 -0.21 -10.17 13.22
C ALA A 119 -1.55 -10.61 13.83
N LYS A 120 -1.91 -10.06 14.98
CA LYS A 120 -3.22 -10.30 15.62
C LYS A 120 -4.39 -9.79 14.77
N ILE A 121 -4.26 -8.59 14.18
CA ILE A 121 -5.30 -8.02 13.31
C ILE A 121 -5.52 -8.90 12.07
N LEU A 122 -4.43 -9.47 11.52
CA LEU A 122 -4.40 -10.22 10.26
C LEU A 122 -4.45 -11.73 10.45
N GLU A 123 -4.60 -12.22 11.69
CA GLU A 123 -4.61 -13.65 12.00
C GLU A 123 -3.35 -14.40 11.52
N LEU A 124 -2.18 -13.76 11.67
CA LEU A 124 -0.89 -14.29 11.26
C LEU A 124 -0.04 -14.82 12.41
N GLU A 125 -0.51 -14.73 13.65
CA GLU A 125 0.25 -15.14 14.86
C GLU A 125 0.86 -16.54 14.74
N PRO A 126 0.12 -17.59 14.32
CA PRO A 126 0.67 -18.94 14.20
C PRO A 126 1.63 -19.12 13.02
N LEU A 127 1.76 -18.10 12.17
CA LEU A 127 2.55 -18.14 10.94
C LEU A 127 3.83 -17.30 11.02
N LEU A 128 4.08 -16.57 12.10
CA LEU A 128 5.17 -15.62 12.24
C LEU A 128 6.56 -16.20 11.96
N ALA A 129 6.77 -17.48 12.30
CA ALA A 129 8.03 -18.20 12.07
C ALA A 129 8.17 -18.79 10.65
N ARG A 130 7.07 -18.85 9.88
CA ARG A 130 7.07 -19.44 8.52
C ARG A 130 7.71 -18.51 7.51
N ARG A 131 8.15 -19.09 6.38
CA ARG A 131 8.65 -18.36 5.21
C ARG A 131 7.57 -18.28 4.12
N PRO A 132 7.66 -17.33 3.16
CA PRO A 132 6.67 -17.13 2.10
C PRO A 132 6.31 -18.40 1.30
N ARG A 133 7.27 -19.31 1.07
CA ARG A 133 7.05 -20.58 0.36
C ARG A 133 6.11 -21.54 1.10
N GLU A 134 5.93 -21.36 2.41
CA GLU A 134 5.12 -22.21 3.30
C GLU A 134 3.71 -21.64 3.50
N LEU A 135 3.36 -20.58 2.76
CA LEU A 135 2.12 -19.83 2.89
C LEU A 135 1.23 -20.02 1.65
N SER A 136 -0.09 -20.02 1.86
CA SER A 136 -1.08 -19.87 0.78
C SER A 136 -1.03 -18.48 0.15
N GLY A 137 -1.69 -18.30 -1.01
CA GLY A 137 -1.79 -16.99 -1.67
C GLY A 137 -2.39 -15.91 -0.76
N GLY A 138 -3.52 -16.20 -0.09
CA GLY A 138 -4.15 -15.26 0.85
C GLY A 138 -3.30 -14.97 2.09
N GLN A 139 -2.55 -15.97 2.60
CA GLN A 139 -1.61 -15.74 3.69
C GLN A 139 -0.47 -14.82 3.27
N ARG A 140 0.11 -15.02 2.08
CA ARG A 140 1.13 -14.10 1.53
C ARG A 140 0.61 -12.68 1.38
N GLN A 141 -0.63 -12.52 0.91
CA GLN A 141 -1.27 -11.22 0.81
C GLN A 141 -1.43 -10.55 2.19
N ARG A 142 -1.92 -11.29 3.20
CA ARG A 142 -2.01 -10.76 4.57
C ARG A 142 -0.64 -10.33 5.11
N VAL A 143 0.42 -11.07 4.82
CA VAL A 143 1.80 -10.65 5.19
C VAL A 143 2.19 -9.35 4.49
N ALA A 144 1.87 -9.17 3.19
CA ALA A 144 2.13 -7.92 2.47
C ALA A 144 1.34 -6.74 3.07
N MET A 145 0.08 -6.95 3.47
CA MET A 145 -0.70 -5.96 4.22
C MET A 145 -0.07 -5.66 5.59
N GLY A 146 0.42 -6.68 6.30
CA GLY A 146 1.12 -6.52 7.58
C GLY A 146 2.37 -5.64 7.47
N ARG A 147 3.15 -5.78 6.40
CA ARG A 147 4.30 -4.89 6.11
C ARG A 147 3.90 -3.42 5.97
N ALA A 148 2.72 -3.17 5.43
CA ALA A 148 2.18 -1.82 5.30
C ALA A 148 1.70 -1.28 6.65
N ILE A 149 0.93 -2.08 7.40
CA ILE A 149 0.30 -1.69 8.67
C ILE A 149 1.33 -1.34 9.75
N VAL A 150 2.39 -2.14 9.91
CA VAL A 150 3.41 -1.91 10.95
C VAL A 150 4.13 -0.57 10.82
N ARG A 151 4.08 0.05 9.63
CA ARG A 151 4.67 1.36 9.35
C ARG A 151 3.79 2.51 9.82
N GLU A 152 2.48 2.27 10.05
CA GLU A 152 1.48 3.28 10.40
C GLU A 152 1.52 4.48 9.43
N PRO A 153 1.41 4.25 8.11
CA PRO A 153 1.55 5.30 7.10
C PRO A 153 0.35 6.24 7.10
N SER A 154 0.55 7.46 6.58
CA SER A 154 -0.53 8.43 6.36
C SER A 154 -1.48 8.02 5.23
N VAL A 155 -1.00 7.30 4.21
CA VAL A 155 -1.81 6.81 3.07
C VAL A 155 -1.46 5.36 2.76
N PHE A 156 -2.50 4.53 2.56
CA PHE A 156 -2.38 3.16 2.05
C PHE A 156 -2.73 3.09 0.57
N LEU A 157 -1.87 2.47 -0.23
CA LEU A 157 -2.07 2.24 -1.65
C LEU A 157 -2.12 0.74 -1.94
N PHE A 158 -3.11 0.30 -2.73
CA PHE A 158 -3.27 -1.09 -3.11
C PHE A 158 -3.30 -1.21 -4.65
N ASP A 159 -2.25 -1.77 -5.25
CA ASP A 159 -2.15 -1.99 -6.71
C ASP A 159 -2.65 -3.39 -7.03
N GLU A 160 -3.90 -3.51 -7.46
CA GLU A 160 -4.60 -4.76 -7.81
C GLU A 160 -4.41 -5.90 -6.79
N PRO A 161 -4.66 -5.67 -5.49
CA PRO A 161 -4.32 -6.64 -4.44
C PRO A 161 -5.07 -7.96 -4.55
N LEU A 162 -6.12 -8.04 -5.37
CA LEU A 162 -7.01 -9.20 -5.48
C LEU A 162 -6.90 -9.93 -6.83
N SER A 163 -6.08 -9.46 -7.76
CA SER A 163 -6.02 -9.98 -9.13
C SER A 163 -5.54 -11.43 -9.22
N ASN A 164 -4.60 -11.83 -8.36
CA ASN A 164 -3.97 -13.16 -8.36
C ASN A 164 -4.69 -14.19 -7.48
N LEU A 165 -5.93 -13.89 -7.03
CA LEU A 165 -6.70 -14.75 -6.15
C LEU A 165 -7.85 -15.43 -6.90
N ASP A 166 -8.19 -16.66 -6.48
CA ASP A 166 -9.43 -17.32 -6.90
C ASP A 166 -10.67 -16.56 -6.42
N ALA A 167 -11.84 -16.88 -6.99
CA ALA A 167 -13.07 -16.14 -6.73
C ALA A 167 -13.48 -16.15 -5.24
N LYS A 168 -13.33 -17.27 -4.54
CA LYS A 168 -13.70 -17.44 -3.13
C LYS A 168 -12.78 -16.59 -2.25
N LEU A 169 -11.47 -16.70 -2.47
CA LEU A 169 -10.47 -15.97 -1.70
C LEU A 169 -10.55 -14.45 -1.97
N ARG A 170 -10.91 -14.05 -3.20
CA ARG A 170 -11.12 -12.64 -3.56
C ARG A 170 -12.26 -12.00 -2.74
N VAL A 171 -13.38 -12.70 -2.58
CA VAL A 171 -14.50 -12.21 -1.75
C VAL A 171 -14.06 -12.08 -0.29
N GLN A 172 -13.38 -13.09 0.26
CA GLN A 172 -12.88 -13.06 1.63
C GLN A 172 -11.91 -11.88 1.85
N MET A 173 -10.94 -11.69 0.96
CA MET A 173 -9.94 -10.61 1.06
C MET A 173 -10.56 -9.22 0.91
N ARG A 174 -11.63 -9.07 0.13
CA ARG A 174 -12.37 -7.82 0.03
C ARG A 174 -12.96 -7.43 1.39
N LEU A 175 -13.56 -8.38 2.10
CA LEU A 175 -14.08 -8.17 3.46
C LEU A 175 -12.97 -7.88 4.46
N GLU A 176 -11.81 -8.52 4.33
CA GLU A 176 -10.65 -8.24 5.20
C GLU A 176 -10.11 -6.82 5.01
N ILE A 177 -10.00 -6.33 3.76
CA ILE A 177 -9.60 -4.95 3.49
C ILE A 177 -10.59 -3.95 4.07
N GLN A 178 -11.89 -4.18 3.93
CA GLN A 178 -12.93 -3.33 4.53
C GLN A 178 -12.85 -3.32 6.07
N ARG A 179 -12.68 -4.49 6.70
CA ARG A 179 -12.50 -4.58 8.16
C ARG A 179 -11.23 -3.88 8.63
N LEU A 180 -10.15 -4.03 7.87
CA LEU A 180 -8.89 -3.36 8.15
C LEU A 180 -9.06 -1.85 8.09
N HIS A 181 -9.69 -1.33 7.02
CA HIS A 181 -9.98 0.09 6.88
C HIS A 181 -10.79 0.62 8.07
N ALA A 182 -11.88 -0.05 8.46
CA ALA A 182 -12.69 0.35 9.61
C ALA A 182 -11.87 0.40 10.91
N ARG A 183 -10.95 -0.57 11.13
CA ARG A 183 -10.08 -0.60 12.33
C ARG A 183 -8.99 0.47 12.31
N LEU A 184 -8.51 0.88 11.14
CA LEU A 184 -7.49 1.93 11.00
C LEU A 184 -8.10 3.32 11.06
N ALA A 185 -9.32 3.53 10.54
CA ALA A 185 -10.04 4.78 10.59
C ALA A 185 -10.49 5.18 12.01
N THR A 186 -10.53 4.22 12.95
CA THR A 186 -10.89 4.46 14.37
C THR A 186 -9.68 4.71 15.27
N ARG A 187 -8.48 4.82 14.73
CA ARG A 187 -7.26 5.21 15.47
C ARG A 187 -6.89 6.64 15.17
#